data_b1cca71f74cf00e6381e53e774c6cbc7
#
_entry.id   b1cca71f74cf00e6381e53e774c6cbc7
#
_cell.length_a   1.000
_cell.length_b   1.000
_cell.length_c   1.000
_cell.angle_alpha   90.00
_cell.angle_beta   90.00
_cell.angle_gamma   90.00
#
_symmetry.space_group_name_H-M   'P 1'
#
loop_
_entity.id
_entity.type
_entity.pdbx_description
1 polymer ?
#
loop_
_entity_poly.entity_id
_entity_poly.type
_entity_poly.pdbx_seq_one_letter_code
_entity_poly.pdbx_strand_id
1 'polypeptide(L)'
;MEDIVIVSAGRTAVGKFGGSLAKIPATQLGAAVIKAVLERSGLNAEQIGEVIMGQVLAAGVGQNPARQTVIKAGFPHGIPGLTINAVCGSGLKSVMLAAQAVATGDSEIVIAGGQENMSASPHVLNGSREGQRIGDWKLVDTMIVDGLWDVYNQYHMGITAENVAKKYGIDRAAQDALALSSQTKAAAAQDAGKFKDEIIPIHMPQKKGDPVVFAADEFINRKTSAEGLAGLRPAFDKAGSVTAGNASGLNDGAAAVMVMTAKKAAALGLKPLARIASYATAGLDPAYMGMGPVPASTKALERAGWKAQDLDLLEINEAFAAQACAVNSAMGWDTSKVNVNGGAIAIGHPIGASGCRILVTLLHEMVRRDAKKGIASLCIGGGMGVALTLER
;
A
#
# COMPACT_ATOMS: atom_id res chain seq x y z
N MET A 1 22.96 16.04 -5.93
CA MET A 1 22.71 14.59 -5.85
C MET A 1 22.26 14.13 -7.23
N GLU A 2 22.64 12.92 -7.61
CA GLU A 2 22.17 12.32 -8.87
C GLU A 2 20.65 12.09 -8.82
N ASP A 3 19.94 12.24 -9.93
CA ASP A 3 18.51 11.97 -10.00
C ASP A 3 18.25 10.47 -9.85
N ILE A 4 17.34 10.13 -8.94
CA ILE A 4 16.88 8.76 -8.71
C ILE A 4 15.59 8.52 -9.46
N VAL A 5 15.53 7.45 -10.24
CA VAL A 5 14.42 7.14 -11.13
C VAL A 5 13.83 5.76 -10.87
N ILE A 6 12.56 5.62 -11.22
CA ILE A 6 11.85 4.35 -11.27
C ILE A 6 11.73 3.93 -12.74
N VAL A 7 12.20 2.73 -13.08
CA VAL A 7 12.25 2.25 -14.47
C VAL A 7 11.25 1.12 -14.74
N SER A 8 10.79 0.43 -13.71
CA SER A 8 9.80 -0.66 -13.82
C SER A 8 8.90 -0.68 -12.59
N ALA A 9 7.65 -1.06 -12.78
CA ALA A 9 6.64 -1.09 -11.73
C ALA A 9 5.59 -2.17 -12.00
N GLY A 10 5.03 -2.76 -10.94
CA GLY A 10 3.93 -3.70 -11.06
C GLY A 10 3.36 -4.10 -9.70
N ARG A 11 2.11 -4.58 -9.71
CA ARG A 11 1.41 -5.10 -8.54
C ARG A 11 0.61 -6.34 -8.87
N THR A 12 0.29 -7.17 -7.90
CA THR A 12 -0.78 -8.14 -8.06
C THR A 12 -2.13 -7.42 -8.13
N ALA A 13 -3.15 -8.06 -8.67
CA ALA A 13 -4.51 -7.72 -8.28
C ALA A 13 -4.65 -7.94 -6.75
N VAL A 14 -5.56 -7.19 -6.13
CA VAL A 14 -5.79 -7.24 -4.68
C VAL A 14 -6.90 -8.25 -4.37
N GLY A 15 -6.58 -9.23 -3.53
CA GLY A 15 -7.53 -10.21 -3.00
C GLY A 15 -8.32 -9.66 -1.81
N LYS A 16 -9.57 -10.09 -1.66
CA LYS A 16 -10.36 -9.82 -0.45
C LYS A 16 -10.01 -10.82 0.66
N PHE A 17 -10.31 -10.46 1.89
CA PHE A 17 -10.15 -11.34 3.04
C PHE A 17 -10.86 -12.69 2.86
N GLY A 18 -10.13 -13.78 3.05
CA GLY A 18 -10.62 -15.13 2.82
C GLY A 18 -10.92 -15.45 1.35
N GLY A 19 -10.51 -14.58 0.40
CA GLY A 19 -10.75 -14.72 -1.03
C GLY A 19 -9.72 -15.54 -1.79
N SER A 20 -9.56 -15.21 -3.06
CA SER A 20 -8.74 -15.99 -4.01
C SER A 20 -7.27 -16.12 -3.61
N LEU A 21 -6.69 -15.08 -3.00
CA LEU A 21 -5.28 -15.06 -2.59
C LEU A 21 -5.03 -15.60 -1.17
N ALA A 22 -6.07 -15.91 -0.40
CA ALA A 22 -5.96 -16.24 1.03
C ALA A 22 -4.96 -17.35 1.37
N LYS A 23 -4.75 -18.31 0.47
CA LYS A 23 -3.86 -19.46 0.68
C LYS A 23 -2.46 -19.29 0.05
N ILE A 24 -2.20 -18.14 -0.57
CA ILE A 24 -0.91 -17.87 -1.21
C ILE A 24 -0.06 -17.04 -0.25
N PRO A 25 1.08 -17.55 0.24
CA PRO A 25 1.94 -16.80 1.15
C PRO A 25 2.31 -15.42 0.59
N ALA A 26 2.38 -14.39 1.45
CA ALA A 26 2.79 -13.05 1.04
C ALA A 26 4.14 -13.07 0.28
N THR A 27 5.08 -13.89 0.73
CA THR A 27 6.39 -14.07 0.10
C THR A 27 6.32 -14.67 -1.32
N GLN A 28 5.26 -15.39 -1.66
CA GLN A 28 5.03 -15.88 -3.02
C GLN A 28 4.39 -14.80 -3.90
N LEU A 29 3.49 -13.99 -3.36
CA LEU A 29 2.95 -12.80 -4.04
C LEU A 29 4.08 -11.80 -4.34
N GLY A 30 4.94 -11.55 -3.34
CA GLY A 30 6.14 -10.74 -3.50
C GLY A 30 7.09 -11.27 -4.58
N ALA A 31 7.34 -12.59 -4.59
CA ALA A 31 8.19 -13.21 -5.60
C ALA A 31 7.65 -13.00 -7.03
N ALA A 32 6.34 -13.11 -7.21
CA ALA A 32 5.72 -12.87 -8.51
C ALA A 32 5.94 -11.43 -9.00
N VAL A 33 5.77 -10.43 -8.10
CA VAL A 33 5.92 -9.02 -8.51
C VAL A 33 7.37 -8.64 -8.76
N ILE A 34 8.35 -9.07 -7.92
CA ILE A 34 9.76 -8.72 -8.15
C ILE A 34 10.29 -9.38 -9.43
N LYS A 35 9.88 -10.62 -9.71
CA LYS A 35 10.21 -11.32 -10.94
C LYS A 35 9.65 -10.58 -12.16
N ALA A 36 8.39 -10.22 -12.16
CA ALA A 36 7.76 -9.51 -13.28
C ALA A 36 8.33 -8.09 -13.48
N VAL A 37 8.66 -7.38 -12.39
CA VAL A 37 9.34 -6.07 -12.47
C VAL A 37 10.71 -6.18 -13.12
N LEU A 38 11.48 -7.25 -12.81
CA LEU A 38 12.74 -7.56 -13.46
C LEU A 38 12.54 -7.88 -14.95
N GLU A 39 11.62 -8.80 -15.27
CA GLU A 39 11.32 -9.18 -16.66
C GLU A 39 10.91 -7.98 -17.52
N ARG A 40 10.06 -7.09 -16.99
CA ARG A 40 9.64 -5.86 -17.67
C ARG A 40 10.79 -4.90 -17.95
N SER A 41 11.83 -4.90 -17.10
CA SER A 41 13.02 -4.07 -17.31
C SER A 41 13.99 -4.63 -18.36
N GLY A 42 13.89 -5.91 -18.71
CA GLY A 42 14.83 -6.60 -19.59
C GLY A 42 16.20 -6.84 -18.99
N LEU A 43 16.39 -6.58 -17.69
CA LEU A 43 17.66 -6.80 -16.98
C LEU A 43 17.78 -8.24 -16.50
N ASN A 44 19.03 -8.64 -16.21
CA ASN A 44 19.33 -9.92 -15.56
C ASN A 44 19.32 -9.77 -14.03
N ALA A 45 18.96 -10.84 -13.33
CA ALA A 45 18.87 -10.81 -11.86
C ALA A 45 20.21 -10.48 -11.18
N GLU A 46 21.33 -10.87 -11.77
CA GLU A 46 22.70 -10.61 -11.27
C GLU A 46 23.03 -9.11 -11.18
N GLN A 47 22.27 -8.26 -11.85
CA GLN A 47 22.44 -6.80 -11.82
C GLN A 47 21.74 -6.15 -10.62
N ILE A 48 20.89 -6.90 -9.92
CA ILE A 48 20.15 -6.41 -8.75
C ILE A 48 21.06 -6.45 -7.51
N GLY A 49 21.28 -5.29 -6.88
CA GLY A 49 22.09 -5.18 -5.68
C GLY A 49 21.36 -5.61 -4.42
N GLU A 50 20.05 -5.29 -4.31
CA GLU A 50 19.26 -5.57 -3.12
C GLU A 50 17.75 -5.61 -3.43
N VAL A 51 16.99 -6.32 -2.57
CA VAL A 51 15.52 -6.30 -2.56
C VAL A 51 15.01 -5.84 -1.19
N ILE A 52 14.20 -4.78 -1.14
CA ILE A 52 13.62 -4.23 0.10
C ILE A 52 12.10 -4.38 0.06
N MET A 53 11.52 -5.22 0.92
CA MET A 53 10.08 -5.46 0.95
C MET A 53 9.46 -5.10 2.30
N GLY A 54 8.38 -4.32 2.25
CA GLY A 54 7.51 -4.11 3.40
C GLY A 54 6.65 -5.34 3.67
N GLN A 55 6.55 -5.74 4.95
CA GLN A 55 5.57 -6.71 5.43
C GLN A 55 5.29 -6.45 6.91
N VAL A 56 4.03 -6.38 7.29
CA VAL A 56 3.59 -6.07 8.66
C VAL A 56 3.32 -7.35 9.44
N LEU A 57 2.51 -8.24 8.87
CA LEU A 57 2.05 -9.46 9.53
C LEU A 57 3.05 -10.59 9.26
N ALA A 58 4.08 -10.64 10.09
CA ALA A 58 5.20 -11.57 9.92
C ALA A 58 5.18 -12.76 10.92
N ALA A 59 4.18 -12.84 11.80
CA ALA A 59 4.08 -13.94 12.75
C ALA A 59 3.93 -15.28 12.02
N GLY A 60 4.82 -16.25 12.32
CA GLY A 60 4.82 -17.58 11.72
C GLY A 60 5.22 -17.66 10.24
N VAL A 61 5.59 -16.55 9.58
CA VAL A 61 6.00 -16.53 8.17
C VAL A 61 7.42 -17.11 7.97
N GLY A 62 8.21 -17.18 9.01
CA GLY A 62 9.60 -17.61 8.96
C GLY A 62 10.59 -16.46 8.89
N GLN A 63 11.89 -16.79 8.76
CA GLN A 63 12.93 -15.78 8.77
C GLN A 63 12.86 -14.88 7.56
N ASN A 64 13.00 -13.57 7.77
CA ASN A 64 13.17 -12.53 6.74
C ASN A 64 12.31 -12.74 5.49
N PRO A 65 11.03 -12.36 5.51
CA PRO A 65 10.12 -12.54 4.38
C PRO A 65 10.63 -11.98 3.05
N ALA A 66 11.34 -10.83 3.05
CA ALA A 66 11.93 -10.29 1.83
C ALA A 66 13.01 -11.22 1.25
N ARG A 67 13.84 -11.84 2.11
CA ARG A 67 14.82 -12.83 1.65
C ARG A 67 14.13 -14.07 1.06
N GLN A 68 13.05 -14.54 1.68
CA GLN A 68 12.26 -15.64 1.12
C GLN A 68 11.69 -15.27 -0.26
N THR A 69 11.27 -14.02 -0.44
CA THR A 69 10.77 -13.47 -1.71
C THR A 69 11.85 -13.53 -2.79
N VAL A 70 13.08 -13.12 -2.51
CA VAL A 70 14.24 -13.20 -3.41
C VAL A 70 14.47 -14.64 -3.89
N ILE A 71 14.53 -15.58 -2.94
CA ILE A 71 14.79 -17.00 -3.25
C ILE A 71 13.64 -17.62 -4.04
N LYS A 72 12.38 -17.35 -3.66
CA LYS A 72 11.19 -17.85 -4.38
C LYS A 72 11.03 -17.27 -5.78
N ALA A 73 11.56 -16.07 -6.03
CA ALA A 73 11.61 -15.47 -7.37
C ALA A 73 12.66 -16.14 -8.28
N GLY A 74 13.52 -17.00 -7.74
CA GLY A 74 14.61 -17.65 -8.46
C GLY A 74 15.81 -16.73 -8.67
N PHE A 75 15.94 -15.67 -7.90
CA PHE A 75 17.07 -14.75 -7.99
C PHE A 75 18.35 -15.38 -7.39
N PRO A 76 19.56 -14.96 -7.83
CA PRO A 76 20.83 -15.44 -7.30
C PRO A 76 20.92 -15.30 -5.77
N HIS A 77 21.55 -16.27 -5.13
CA HIS A 77 21.72 -16.28 -3.67
C HIS A 77 22.57 -15.12 -3.14
N GLY A 78 23.37 -14.47 -4.00
CA GLY A 78 24.17 -13.29 -3.63
C GLY A 78 23.35 -12.02 -3.39
N ILE A 79 22.08 -11.97 -3.83
CA ILE A 79 21.24 -10.78 -3.65
C ILE A 79 20.62 -10.76 -2.24
N PRO A 80 20.95 -9.77 -1.39
CA PRO A 80 20.36 -9.66 -0.06
C PRO A 80 18.88 -9.26 -0.13
N GLY A 81 18.15 -9.52 0.95
CA GLY A 81 16.77 -9.09 1.12
C GLY A 81 16.56 -8.44 2.47
N LEU A 82 15.95 -7.27 2.52
CA LEU A 82 15.60 -6.53 3.72
C LEU A 82 14.08 -6.47 3.90
N THR A 83 13.58 -6.99 5.03
CA THR A 83 12.18 -6.82 5.42
C THR A 83 12.04 -5.62 6.34
N ILE A 84 11.09 -4.72 6.03
CA ILE A 84 10.79 -3.56 6.88
C ILE A 84 9.33 -3.58 7.33
N ASN A 85 9.09 -2.99 8.50
CA ASN A 85 7.76 -2.75 9.04
C ASN A 85 7.64 -1.28 9.48
N ALA A 86 6.84 -0.53 8.78
CA ALA A 86 6.35 0.79 9.11
C ALA A 86 4.81 0.81 8.97
N VAL A 87 4.15 -0.28 9.39
CA VAL A 87 2.71 -0.53 9.27
C VAL A 87 2.24 -0.23 7.84
N CYS A 88 1.16 0.55 7.64
CA CYS A 88 0.60 0.86 6.31
C CYS A 88 1.61 1.55 5.36
N GLY A 89 2.61 2.23 5.90
CA GLY A 89 3.64 2.92 5.14
C GLY A 89 4.77 2.04 4.62
N SER A 90 4.84 0.77 5.01
CA SER A 90 5.98 -0.12 4.72
C SER A 90 6.36 -0.17 3.25
N GLY A 91 5.39 -0.36 2.35
CA GLY A 91 5.64 -0.46 0.92
C GLY A 91 6.15 0.83 0.27
N LEU A 92 5.77 2.01 0.77
CA LEU A 92 6.32 3.28 0.28
C LEU A 92 7.66 3.60 0.94
N LYS A 93 7.81 3.24 2.22
CA LYS A 93 9.07 3.41 2.96
C LYS A 93 10.20 2.55 2.36
N SER A 94 9.91 1.35 1.88
CA SER A 94 10.88 0.51 1.18
C SER A 94 11.45 1.21 -0.07
N VAL A 95 10.58 1.89 -0.84
CA VAL A 95 11.01 2.66 -2.02
C VAL A 95 11.88 3.86 -1.63
N MET A 96 11.55 4.51 -0.50
CA MET A 96 12.40 5.61 0.04
C MET A 96 13.78 5.09 0.46
N LEU A 97 13.86 3.91 1.09
CA LEU A 97 15.14 3.27 1.46
C LEU A 97 15.92 2.87 0.21
N ALA A 98 15.26 2.33 -0.82
CA ALA A 98 15.89 2.04 -2.10
C ALA A 98 16.49 3.29 -2.75
N ALA A 99 15.75 4.41 -2.74
CA ALA A 99 16.25 5.69 -3.24
C ALA A 99 17.48 6.18 -2.44
N GLN A 100 17.52 5.94 -1.13
CA GLN A 100 18.66 6.26 -0.26
C GLN A 100 19.86 5.37 -0.59
N ALA A 101 19.68 4.05 -0.66
CA ALA A 101 20.73 3.10 -0.99
C ALA A 101 21.37 3.42 -2.35
N VAL A 102 20.56 3.74 -3.35
CA VAL A 102 21.04 4.15 -4.68
C VAL A 102 21.76 5.50 -4.64
N ALA A 103 21.22 6.48 -3.90
CA ALA A 103 21.82 7.83 -3.80
C ALA A 103 23.17 7.83 -3.09
N THR A 104 23.40 6.92 -2.13
CA THR A 104 24.66 6.76 -1.39
C THR A 104 25.66 5.84 -2.10
N GLY A 105 25.23 5.14 -3.16
CA GLY A 105 26.08 4.17 -3.87
C GLY A 105 26.23 2.83 -3.16
N ASP A 106 25.40 2.56 -2.15
CA ASP A 106 25.38 1.27 -1.45
C ASP A 106 24.85 0.14 -2.38
N SER A 107 23.93 0.47 -3.26
CA SER A 107 23.42 -0.39 -4.32
C SER A 107 23.18 0.40 -5.61
N GLU A 108 23.51 -0.17 -6.78
CA GLU A 108 23.25 0.49 -8.06
C GLU A 108 21.80 0.33 -8.55
N ILE A 109 21.21 -0.84 -8.31
CA ILE A 109 19.84 -1.19 -8.71
C ILE A 109 19.15 -1.91 -7.56
N VAL A 110 18.03 -1.37 -7.11
CA VAL A 110 17.24 -1.92 -6.00
C VAL A 110 15.81 -2.19 -6.48
N ILE A 111 15.29 -3.37 -6.16
CA ILE A 111 13.85 -3.64 -6.26
C ILE A 111 13.24 -3.42 -4.88
N ALA A 112 12.25 -2.55 -4.79
CA ALA A 112 11.60 -2.20 -3.54
C ALA A 112 10.08 -2.24 -3.65
N GLY A 113 9.41 -2.63 -2.58
CA GLY A 113 7.96 -2.72 -2.58
C GLY A 113 7.40 -3.21 -1.26
N GLY A 114 6.29 -3.94 -1.35
CA GLY A 114 5.67 -4.55 -0.18
C GLY A 114 4.78 -5.72 -0.58
N GLN A 115 4.54 -6.56 0.39
CA GLN A 115 3.74 -7.78 0.27
C GLN A 115 2.96 -7.99 1.57
N GLU A 116 1.75 -8.50 1.48
CA GLU A 116 0.93 -8.83 2.64
C GLU A 116 -0.06 -9.93 2.30
N ASN A 117 -0.33 -10.78 3.26
CA ASN A 117 -1.48 -11.67 3.25
C ASN A 117 -2.16 -11.59 4.62
N MET A 118 -3.18 -10.73 4.72
CA MET A 118 -3.93 -10.54 5.95
C MET A 118 -4.81 -11.76 6.27
N SER A 119 -5.26 -12.46 5.23
CA SER A 119 -6.07 -13.68 5.36
C SER A 119 -5.33 -14.84 6.04
N ALA A 120 -4.00 -14.88 5.92
CA ALA A 120 -3.16 -15.94 6.48
C ALA A 120 -2.54 -15.58 7.84
N SER A 121 -2.90 -14.43 8.41
CA SER A 121 -2.39 -14.00 9.71
C SER A 121 -2.81 -14.97 10.81
N PRO A 122 -1.87 -15.53 11.59
CA PRO A 122 -2.19 -16.54 12.58
C PRO A 122 -2.68 -15.94 13.90
N HIS A 123 -3.30 -16.77 14.72
CA HIS A 123 -3.46 -16.49 16.14
C HIS A 123 -2.25 -16.99 16.91
N VAL A 124 -1.82 -16.25 17.92
CA VAL A 124 -0.67 -16.59 18.78
C VAL A 124 -1.11 -16.80 20.23
N LEU A 125 -0.36 -17.61 20.93
CA LEU A 125 -0.55 -17.91 22.33
C LEU A 125 0.58 -17.26 23.14
N ASN A 126 0.29 -16.10 23.71
CA ASN A 126 1.25 -15.39 24.56
C ASN A 126 1.49 -16.16 25.86
N GLY A 127 2.72 -16.12 26.38
CA GLY A 127 3.10 -16.82 27.62
C GLY A 127 3.22 -18.34 27.49
N SER A 128 3.10 -18.92 26.27
CA SER A 128 3.14 -20.36 26.04
C SER A 128 4.44 -21.04 26.51
N ARG A 129 5.57 -20.30 26.57
CA ARG A 129 6.86 -20.84 27.05
C ARG A 129 6.90 -21.00 28.56
N GLU A 130 6.12 -20.22 29.31
CA GLU A 130 6.05 -20.28 30.78
C GLU A 130 4.94 -21.24 31.24
N GLY A 131 3.98 -21.55 30.37
CA GLY A 131 2.82 -22.38 30.68
C GLY A 131 1.73 -21.64 31.44
N GLN A 132 0.58 -22.29 31.64
CA GLN A 132 -0.60 -21.79 32.35
C GLN A 132 -0.91 -22.70 33.52
N ARG A 133 -0.78 -22.18 34.73
CA ARG A 133 -1.03 -22.99 35.94
C ARG A 133 -2.51 -23.13 36.28
N ILE A 134 -3.29 -22.06 36.08
CA ILE A 134 -4.74 -22.00 36.39
C ILE A 134 -5.40 -21.05 35.40
N GLY A 135 -6.64 -21.36 35.00
CA GLY A 135 -7.47 -20.56 34.11
C GLY A 135 -7.26 -20.87 32.62
N ASP A 136 -8.01 -20.16 31.78
CA ASP A 136 -8.03 -20.38 30.33
C ASP A 136 -6.87 -19.73 29.61
N TRP A 137 -6.50 -20.28 28.46
CA TRP A 137 -5.56 -19.65 27.53
C TRP A 137 -6.32 -18.81 26.51
N LYS A 138 -5.83 -17.60 26.28
CA LYS A 138 -6.38 -16.67 25.29
C LYS A 138 -5.51 -16.65 24.05
N LEU A 139 -6.07 -17.04 22.91
CA LEU A 139 -5.45 -16.83 21.60
C LEU A 139 -5.62 -15.37 21.19
N VAL A 140 -4.56 -14.77 20.65
CA VAL A 140 -4.51 -13.37 20.20
C VAL A 140 -4.41 -13.35 18.69
N ASP A 141 -5.32 -12.64 18.02
CA ASP A 141 -5.31 -12.42 16.57
C ASP A 141 -4.19 -11.43 16.20
N THR A 142 -3.16 -11.91 15.50
CA THR A 142 -2.02 -11.08 15.10
C THR A 142 -2.38 -10.04 14.04
N MET A 143 -3.40 -10.28 13.23
CA MET A 143 -3.90 -9.28 12.28
C MET A 143 -4.41 -8.04 13.02
N ILE A 144 -5.11 -8.25 14.13
CA ILE A 144 -5.60 -7.16 14.97
C ILE A 144 -4.46 -6.51 15.74
N VAL A 145 -3.72 -7.28 16.55
CA VAL A 145 -2.77 -6.70 17.52
C VAL A 145 -1.54 -6.06 16.84
N ASP A 146 -1.06 -6.62 15.73
CA ASP A 146 0.13 -6.14 15.03
C ASP A 146 -0.21 -5.16 13.89
N GLY A 147 -1.42 -5.21 13.34
CA GLY A 147 -1.81 -4.41 12.18
C GLY A 147 -2.86 -3.34 12.41
N LEU A 148 -3.83 -3.56 13.32
CA LEU A 148 -5.06 -2.78 13.40
C LEU A 148 -5.39 -2.22 14.79
N TRP A 149 -4.48 -2.39 15.75
CA TRP A 149 -4.65 -1.97 17.14
C TRP A 149 -3.76 -0.78 17.50
N ASP A 150 -4.35 0.26 18.08
CA ASP A 150 -3.59 1.33 18.70
C ASP A 150 -3.12 0.88 20.08
N VAL A 151 -1.83 0.55 20.19
CA VAL A 151 -1.23 0.04 21.43
C VAL A 151 -1.08 1.10 22.51
N TYR A 152 -1.16 2.38 22.16
CA TYR A 152 -1.04 3.50 23.09
C TYR A 152 -2.38 3.81 23.76
N ASN A 153 -3.45 3.84 22.96
CA ASN A 153 -4.79 4.19 23.42
C ASN A 153 -5.68 2.95 23.65
N GLN A 154 -5.19 1.74 23.35
CA GLN A 154 -5.86 0.46 23.60
C GLN A 154 -7.22 0.33 22.89
N TYR A 155 -7.28 0.68 21.59
CA TYR A 155 -8.47 0.51 20.76
C TYR A 155 -8.12 0.22 19.30
N HIS A 156 -9.12 -0.23 18.54
CA HIS A 156 -9.00 -0.53 17.12
C HIS A 156 -8.76 0.75 16.29
N MET A 157 -8.01 0.67 15.18
CA MET A 157 -7.75 1.78 14.25
C MET A 157 -9.04 2.49 13.79
N GLY A 158 -10.18 1.80 13.73
CA GLY A 158 -11.48 2.42 13.43
C GLY A 158 -11.88 3.52 14.41
N ILE A 159 -11.48 3.43 15.69
CA ILE A 159 -11.71 4.50 16.67
C ILE A 159 -10.86 5.73 16.35
N THR A 160 -9.64 5.57 15.81
CA THR A 160 -8.86 6.73 15.35
C THR A 160 -9.56 7.46 14.21
N ALA A 161 -10.28 6.72 13.34
CA ALA A 161 -11.09 7.33 12.27
C ALA A 161 -12.31 8.09 12.83
N GLU A 162 -12.99 7.56 13.86
CA GLU A 162 -14.05 8.29 14.58
C GLU A 162 -13.49 9.55 15.25
N ASN A 163 -12.30 9.50 15.85
CA ASN A 163 -11.63 10.66 16.42
C ASN A 163 -11.38 11.75 15.36
N VAL A 164 -10.92 11.35 14.17
CA VAL A 164 -10.73 12.27 13.04
C VAL A 164 -12.08 12.85 12.59
N ALA A 165 -13.10 12.01 12.40
CA ALA A 165 -14.43 12.44 11.97
C ALA A 165 -14.98 13.52 12.95
N LYS A 166 -14.90 13.25 14.25
CA LYS A 166 -15.36 14.17 15.30
C LYS A 166 -14.56 15.47 15.32
N LYS A 167 -13.23 15.38 15.30
CA LYS A 167 -12.35 16.56 15.42
C LYS A 167 -12.45 17.50 14.23
N TYR A 168 -12.59 16.94 13.03
CA TYR A 168 -12.61 17.71 11.78
C TYR A 168 -14.02 17.92 11.21
N GLY A 169 -15.07 17.50 11.92
CA GLY A 169 -16.46 17.71 11.52
C GLY A 169 -16.84 16.95 10.26
N ILE A 170 -16.28 15.78 10.03
CA ILE A 170 -16.59 14.94 8.86
C ILE A 170 -17.82 14.08 9.18
N ASP A 171 -18.95 14.41 8.61
CA ASP A 171 -20.20 13.69 8.83
C ASP A 171 -20.27 12.35 8.07
N ARG A 172 -21.28 11.56 8.38
CA ARG A 172 -21.52 10.25 7.76
C ARG A 172 -21.78 10.39 6.27
N ALA A 173 -22.51 11.40 5.83
CA ALA A 173 -22.89 11.60 4.44
C ALA A 173 -21.66 11.86 3.56
N ALA A 174 -20.72 12.69 4.03
CA ALA A 174 -19.46 12.94 3.35
C ALA A 174 -18.60 11.67 3.22
N GLN A 175 -18.55 10.86 4.28
CA GLN A 175 -17.83 9.57 4.27
C GLN A 175 -18.43 8.58 3.27
N ASP A 176 -19.74 8.42 3.26
CA ASP A 176 -20.44 7.51 2.35
C ASP A 176 -20.36 8.00 0.89
N ALA A 177 -20.40 9.30 0.65
CA ALA A 177 -20.22 9.87 -0.70
C ALA A 177 -18.81 9.60 -1.24
N LEU A 178 -17.76 9.72 -0.42
CA LEU A 178 -16.40 9.37 -0.81
C LEU A 178 -16.28 7.87 -1.10
N ALA A 179 -16.86 7.01 -0.26
CA ALA A 179 -16.85 5.56 -0.44
C ALA A 179 -17.54 5.15 -1.74
N LEU A 180 -18.72 5.71 -2.03
CA LEU A 180 -19.45 5.49 -3.29
C LEU A 180 -18.61 5.95 -4.50
N SER A 181 -18.00 7.13 -4.41
CA SER A 181 -17.10 7.65 -5.45
C SER A 181 -15.93 6.72 -5.71
N SER A 182 -15.27 6.22 -4.65
CA SER A 182 -14.15 5.28 -4.76
C SER A 182 -14.57 4.00 -5.49
N GLN A 183 -15.68 3.38 -5.09
CA GLN A 183 -16.23 2.18 -5.73
C GLN A 183 -16.59 2.41 -7.20
N THR A 184 -17.26 3.51 -7.49
CA THR A 184 -17.67 3.86 -8.86
C THR A 184 -16.48 4.08 -9.78
N LYS A 185 -15.47 4.84 -9.31
CA LYS A 185 -14.23 5.08 -10.06
C LYS A 185 -13.45 3.79 -10.30
N ALA A 186 -13.32 2.92 -9.27
CA ALA A 186 -12.59 1.67 -9.39
C ALA A 186 -13.27 0.70 -10.37
N ALA A 187 -14.59 0.56 -10.29
CA ALA A 187 -15.35 -0.25 -11.22
C ALA A 187 -15.21 0.24 -12.68
N ALA A 188 -15.36 1.54 -12.91
CA ALA A 188 -15.17 2.14 -14.22
C ALA A 188 -13.73 1.98 -14.76
N ALA A 189 -12.72 2.14 -13.88
CA ALA A 189 -11.32 1.95 -14.26
C ALA A 189 -11.01 0.49 -14.63
N GLN A 190 -11.55 -0.47 -13.87
CA GLN A 190 -11.41 -1.89 -14.16
C GLN A 190 -12.09 -2.26 -15.49
N ASP A 191 -13.30 -1.77 -15.75
CA ASP A 191 -14.04 -2.02 -17.00
C ASP A 191 -13.34 -1.40 -18.22
N ALA A 192 -12.72 -0.24 -18.04
CA ALA A 192 -11.93 0.42 -19.08
C ALA A 192 -10.52 -0.19 -19.24
N GLY A 193 -10.17 -1.23 -18.50
CA GLY A 193 -8.86 -1.90 -18.57
C GLY A 193 -7.69 -1.06 -18.07
N LYS A 194 -7.93 -0.02 -17.27
CA LYS A 194 -6.87 0.90 -16.81
C LYS A 194 -5.84 0.23 -15.91
N PHE A 195 -6.19 -0.85 -15.25
CA PHE A 195 -5.27 -1.61 -14.38
C PHE A 195 -4.48 -2.70 -15.12
N LYS A 196 -4.75 -2.93 -16.42
CA LYS A 196 -4.16 -4.05 -17.17
C LYS A 196 -2.63 -4.03 -17.19
N ASP A 197 -2.04 -2.85 -17.36
CA ASP A 197 -0.58 -2.71 -17.50
C ASP A 197 0.14 -2.75 -16.14
N GLU A 198 -0.55 -2.44 -15.05
CA GLU A 198 0.02 -2.47 -13.71
C GLU A 198 -0.14 -3.82 -13.02
N ILE A 199 -1.19 -4.58 -13.34
CA ILE A 199 -1.47 -5.88 -12.71
C ILE A 199 -0.59 -6.98 -13.31
N ILE A 200 0.02 -7.73 -12.42
CA ILE A 200 0.78 -8.95 -12.68
C ILE A 200 -0.12 -10.13 -12.35
N PRO A 201 -0.48 -10.97 -13.33
CA PRO A 201 -1.35 -12.12 -13.09
C PRO A 201 -0.71 -13.13 -12.13
N ILE A 202 -1.51 -13.66 -11.21
CA ILE A 202 -1.12 -14.76 -10.32
C ILE A 202 -1.75 -16.05 -10.83
N HIS A 203 -0.91 -16.99 -11.18
CA HIS A 203 -1.34 -18.32 -11.64
C HIS A 203 -1.51 -19.23 -10.42
N MET A 204 -2.76 -19.54 -10.08
CA MET A 204 -3.12 -20.35 -8.91
C MET A 204 -3.27 -21.81 -9.33
N PRO A 205 -2.41 -22.73 -8.83
CA PRO A 205 -2.52 -24.14 -9.17
C PRO A 205 -3.85 -24.73 -8.67
N GLN A 206 -4.45 -25.57 -9.49
CA GLN A 206 -5.65 -26.32 -9.14
C GLN A 206 -5.32 -27.80 -8.92
N LYS A 207 -6.20 -28.52 -8.19
CA LYS A 207 -6.06 -29.98 -8.03
C LYS A 207 -6.18 -30.73 -9.35
N LYS A 208 -6.95 -30.21 -10.29
CA LYS A 208 -7.13 -30.75 -11.64
C LYS A 208 -7.35 -29.60 -12.63
N GLY A 209 -6.80 -29.73 -13.85
CA GLY A 209 -6.92 -28.73 -14.92
C GLY A 209 -5.83 -27.65 -14.86
N ASP A 210 -5.97 -26.64 -15.72
CA ASP A 210 -5.03 -25.53 -15.84
C ASP A 210 -5.12 -24.59 -14.61
N PRO A 211 -4.03 -23.88 -14.28
CA PRO A 211 -4.06 -22.88 -13.21
C PRO A 211 -5.12 -21.80 -13.46
N VAL A 212 -5.83 -21.40 -12.42
CA VAL A 212 -6.72 -20.22 -12.49
C VAL A 212 -5.87 -18.96 -12.46
N VAL A 213 -6.13 -18.06 -13.41
CA VAL A 213 -5.45 -16.77 -13.48
C VAL A 213 -6.21 -15.75 -12.67
N PHE A 214 -5.58 -15.21 -11.61
CA PHE A 214 -6.09 -14.10 -10.83
C PHE A 214 -5.45 -12.79 -11.32
N ALA A 215 -6.24 -11.96 -12.01
CA ALA A 215 -5.76 -10.74 -12.69
C ALA A 215 -6.72 -9.54 -12.57
N ALA A 216 -7.66 -9.59 -11.65
CA ALA A 216 -8.61 -8.50 -11.41
C ALA A 216 -8.79 -8.26 -9.91
N ASP A 217 -8.83 -6.99 -9.51
CA ASP A 217 -9.07 -6.59 -8.12
C ASP A 217 -10.42 -7.14 -7.64
N GLU A 218 -10.39 -8.02 -6.64
CA GLU A 218 -11.52 -8.82 -6.19
C GLU A 218 -12.44 -8.06 -5.22
N PHE A 219 -11.91 -7.00 -4.59
CA PHE A 219 -12.62 -6.29 -3.53
C PHE A 219 -13.61 -5.25 -4.04
N ILE A 220 -13.50 -4.81 -5.31
CA ILE A 220 -14.40 -3.82 -5.92
C ILE A 220 -15.85 -4.30 -5.87
N ASN A 221 -16.70 -3.56 -5.16
CA ASN A 221 -18.11 -3.89 -4.98
C ASN A 221 -19.00 -3.06 -5.92
N ARG A 222 -19.35 -3.64 -7.07
CA ARG A 222 -20.19 -3.00 -8.12
C ARG A 222 -21.65 -2.78 -7.70
N LYS A 223 -22.08 -3.36 -6.56
CA LYS A 223 -23.45 -3.21 -6.04
C LYS A 223 -23.56 -2.10 -5.00
N THR A 224 -22.48 -1.36 -4.74
CA THR A 224 -22.49 -0.25 -3.77
C THR A 224 -23.44 0.84 -4.26
N SER A 225 -24.36 1.26 -3.41
CA SER A 225 -25.28 2.38 -3.65
C SER A 225 -25.33 3.32 -2.45
N ALA A 226 -25.81 4.54 -2.65
CA ALA A 226 -25.95 5.52 -1.58
C ALA A 226 -26.88 5.00 -0.46
N GLU A 227 -28.01 4.38 -0.83
CA GLU A 227 -28.97 3.81 0.10
C GLU A 227 -28.36 2.63 0.87
N GLY A 228 -27.59 1.78 0.16
CA GLY A 228 -26.89 0.65 0.78
C GLY A 228 -25.88 1.11 1.83
N LEU A 229 -25.08 2.13 1.53
CA LEU A 229 -24.13 2.71 2.46
C LEU A 229 -24.83 3.36 3.65
N ALA A 230 -25.85 4.19 3.42
CA ALA A 230 -26.60 4.87 4.48
C ALA A 230 -27.26 3.88 5.46
N GLY A 231 -27.66 2.70 4.99
CA GLY A 231 -28.26 1.63 5.79
C GLY A 231 -27.28 0.86 6.68
N LEU A 232 -25.96 1.03 6.51
CA LEU A 232 -24.96 0.32 7.31
C LEU A 232 -24.86 0.87 8.74
N ARG A 233 -24.70 -0.04 9.70
CA ARG A 233 -24.47 0.32 11.12
C ARG A 233 -23.00 0.73 11.33
N PRO A 234 -22.72 1.66 12.25
CA PRO A 234 -21.36 1.93 12.70
C PRO A 234 -20.66 0.65 13.17
N ALA A 235 -19.38 0.50 12.80
CA ALA A 235 -18.63 -0.74 13.02
C ALA A 235 -17.80 -0.72 14.32
N PHE A 236 -17.35 0.46 14.77
CA PHE A 236 -16.37 0.57 15.85
C PHE A 236 -16.92 1.29 17.08
N ASP A 237 -17.74 2.30 16.90
CA ASP A 237 -18.46 3.01 17.95
C ASP A 237 -19.96 3.01 17.60
N LYS A 238 -20.83 2.60 18.54
CA LYS A 238 -22.29 2.54 18.32
C LYS A 238 -22.89 3.91 17.97
N ALA A 239 -22.30 5.00 18.48
CA ALA A 239 -22.68 6.38 18.21
C ALA A 239 -21.82 7.00 17.07
N GLY A 240 -20.97 6.23 16.43
CA GLY A 240 -20.03 6.67 15.42
C GLY A 240 -20.61 6.76 14.02
N SER A 241 -19.72 7.01 13.07
CA SER A 241 -20.04 7.23 11.66
C SER A 241 -19.29 6.28 10.71
N VAL A 242 -18.23 5.63 11.19
CA VAL A 242 -17.39 4.72 10.40
C VAL A 242 -18.06 3.36 10.30
N THR A 243 -18.23 2.87 9.08
CA THR A 243 -18.90 1.61 8.76
C THR A 243 -18.00 0.70 7.95
N ALA A 244 -18.39 -0.57 7.79
CA ALA A 244 -17.72 -1.49 6.87
C ALA A 244 -17.75 -1.03 5.39
N GLY A 245 -18.65 -0.14 5.02
CA GLY A 245 -18.79 0.38 3.66
C GLY A 245 -17.94 1.63 3.38
N ASN A 246 -17.55 2.38 4.42
CA ASN A 246 -16.74 3.59 4.29
C ASN A 246 -15.34 3.46 4.95
N ALA A 247 -14.91 2.21 5.17
CA ALA A 247 -13.57 1.82 5.58
C ALA A 247 -12.93 0.93 4.51
N SER A 248 -11.60 0.89 4.45
CA SER A 248 -10.89 -0.06 3.61
C SER A 248 -11.06 -1.49 4.09
N GLY A 249 -10.86 -2.46 3.20
CA GLY A 249 -10.95 -3.87 3.53
C GLY A 249 -9.67 -4.45 4.14
N LEU A 250 -9.79 -5.69 4.60
CA LEU A 250 -8.68 -6.59 4.89
C LEU A 250 -8.33 -7.31 3.60
N ASN A 251 -7.09 -7.24 3.15
CA ASN A 251 -6.75 -7.63 1.79
C ASN A 251 -5.39 -8.32 1.70
N ASP A 252 -5.19 -9.01 0.58
CA ASP A 252 -3.97 -9.74 0.24
C ASP A 252 -3.40 -9.18 -1.07
N GLY A 253 -2.08 -8.97 -1.15
CA GLY A 253 -1.46 -8.48 -2.38
C GLY A 253 0.00 -8.10 -2.22
N ALA A 254 0.63 -7.77 -3.34
CA ALA A 254 2.01 -7.30 -3.39
C ALA A 254 2.21 -6.27 -4.50
N ALA A 255 3.21 -5.41 -4.35
CA ALA A 255 3.61 -4.43 -5.35
C ALA A 255 5.12 -4.18 -5.25
N ALA A 256 5.76 -3.90 -6.37
CA ALA A 256 7.19 -3.56 -6.41
C ALA A 256 7.50 -2.57 -7.53
N VAL A 257 8.60 -1.83 -7.33
CA VAL A 257 9.21 -0.94 -8.32
C VAL A 257 10.72 -1.21 -8.38
N MET A 258 11.35 -0.86 -9.51
CA MET A 258 12.80 -0.90 -9.67
C MET A 258 13.37 0.50 -9.68
N VAL A 259 14.36 0.75 -8.82
CA VAL A 259 14.96 2.06 -8.54
C VAL A 259 16.45 2.04 -8.90
N MET A 260 16.92 3.08 -9.58
CA MET A 260 18.34 3.29 -9.90
C MET A 260 18.61 4.79 -10.16
N THR A 261 19.86 5.17 -10.39
CA THR A 261 20.18 6.53 -10.85
C THR A 261 19.74 6.73 -12.30
N ALA A 262 19.42 7.98 -12.68
CA ALA A 262 19.12 8.34 -14.07
C ALA A 262 20.30 8.02 -15.01
N LYS A 263 21.54 8.20 -14.54
CA LYS A 263 22.77 7.85 -15.27
C LYS A 263 22.84 6.34 -15.53
N LYS A 264 22.54 5.51 -14.51
CA LYS A 264 22.53 4.04 -14.66
C LYS A 264 21.45 3.61 -15.64
N ALA A 265 20.24 4.17 -15.53
CA ALA A 265 19.14 3.90 -16.46
C ALA A 265 19.54 4.22 -17.92
N ALA A 266 20.15 5.40 -18.15
CA ALA A 266 20.64 5.79 -19.47
C ALA A 266 21.72 4.86 -20.01
N ALA A 267 22.68 4.44 -19.16
CA ALA A 267 23.74 3.49 -19.53
C ALA A 267 23.19 2.11 -19.91
N LEU A 268 22.06 1.72 -19.36
CA LEU A 268 21.36 0.46 -19.66
C LEU A 268 20.31 0.59 -20.77
N GLY A 269 20.13 1.78 -21.36
CA GLY A 269 19.12 2.05 -22.39
C GLY A 269 17.69 2.01 -21.89
N LEU A 270 17.48 2.16 -20.57
CA LEU A 270 16.16 2.12 -19.95
C LEU A 270 15.53 3.51 -19.92
N LYS A 271 14.22 3.57 -20.24
CA LYS A 271 13.43 4.79 -20.14
C LYS A 271 12.77 4.87 -18.74
N PRO A 272 13.07 5.90 -17.94
CA PRO A 272 12.41 6.08 -16.66
C PRO A 272 10.88 6.27 -16.81
N LEU A 273 10.12 5.67 -15.89
CA LEU A 273 8.70 5.96 -15.73
C LEU A 273 8.50 7.33 -15.06
N ALA A 274 9.30 7.61 -14.02
CA ALA A 274 9.34 8.90 -13.33
C ALA A 274 10.63 9.03 -12.51
N ARG A 275 10.97 10.28 -12.17
CA ARG A 275 11.98 10.63 -11.16
C ARG A 275 11.33 10.77 -9.80
N ILE A 276 11.99 10.32 -8.74
CA ILE A 276 11.62 10.60 -7.36
C ILE A 276 12.09 12.03 -7.05
N ALA A 277 11.15 12.97 -6.99
CA ALA A 277 11.47 14.37 -6.73
C ALA A 277 11.79 14.62 -5.25
N SER A 278 11.01 14.02 -4.36
CA SER A 278 11.24 14.08 -2.92
C SER A 278 10.47 12.99 -2.18
N TYR A 279 10.73 12.86 -0.89
CA TYR A 279 9.93 12.04 0.02
C TYR A 279 10.05 12.54 1.47
N ALA A 280 9.07 12.20 2.29
CA ALA A 280 9.08 12.53 3.72
C ALA A 280 8.32 11.51 4.56
N THR A 281 8.71 11.44 5.82
CA THR A 281 7.96 10.78 6.90
C THR A 281 7.71 11.82 7.98
N ALA A 282 6.55 11.76 8.62
CA ALA A 282 6.18 12.63 9.73
C ALA A 282 5.48 11.83 10.82
N GLY A 283 5.63 12.26 12.08
CA GLY A 283 4.92 11.76 13.24
C GLY A 283 3.86 12.74 13.71
N LEU A 284 2.80 12.23 14.35
CA LEU A 284 1.74 12.99 14.98
C LEU A 284 1.10 12.17 16.11
N ASP A 285 0.14 12.74 16.82
CA ASP A 285 -0.61 12.03 17.86
C ASP A 285 -1.26 10.75 17.31
N PRO A 286 -0.99 9.57 17.90
CA PRO A 286 -1.57 8.30 17.48
C PRO A 286 -3.09 8.30 17.41
N ALA A 287 -3.77 9.01 18.31
CA ALA A 287 -5.23 9.12 18.32
C ALA A 287 -5.82 9.71 17.02
N TYR A 288 -5.00 10.40 16.24
CA TYR A 288 -5.37 11.03 14.97
C TYR A 288 -4.49 10.56 13.82
N MET A 289 -4.02 9.30 13.85
CA MET A 289 -3.09 8.75 12.86
C MET A 289 -3.54 8.97 11.41
N GLY A 290 -4.85 9.01 11.16
CA GLY A 290 -5.44 9.27 9.85
C GLY A 290 -4.98 10.58 9.21
N MET A 291 -4.55 11.57 10.00
CA MET A 291 -4.04 12.85 9.50
C MET A 291 -2.55 12.81 9.11
N GLY A 292 -1.88 11.67 9.24
CA GLY A 292 -0.47 11.48 8.87
C GLY A 292 -0.08 11.96 7.47
N PRO A 293 -0.92 11.80 6.44
CA PRO A 293 -0.64 12.33 5.10
C PRO A 293 -0.42 13.85 5.07
N VAL A 294 -1.06 14.63 5.95
CA VAL A 294 -0.95 16.09 5.96
C VAL A 294 0.50 16.53 6.24
N PRO A 295 1.10 16.27 7.41
CA PRO A 295 2.48 16.69 7.67
C PRO A 295 3.49 15.99 6.78
N ALA A 296 3.25 14.75 6.33
CA ALA A 296 4.16 14.04 5.44
C ALA A 296 4.16 14.65 4.03
N SER A 297 2.98 14.94 3.46
CA SER A 297 2.85 15.56 2.14
C SER A 297 3.35 17.00 2.14
N THR A 298 3.02 17.80 3.16
CA THR A 298 3.56 19.17 3.30
C THR A 298 5.08 19.15 3.24
N LYS A 299 5.72 18.32 4.06
CA LYS A 299 7.18 18.20 4.09
C LYS A 299 7.78 17.67 2.77
N ALA A 300 7.09 16.74 2.08
CA ALA A 300 7.54 16.26 0.78
C ALA A 300 7.42 17.33 -0.29
N LEU A 301 6.33 18.09 -0.33
CA LEU A 301 6.13 19.21 -1.26
C LEU A 301 7.15 20.32 -1.04
N GLU A 302 7.40 20.71 0.21
CA GLU A 302 8.44 21.69 0.57
C GLU A 302 9.83 21.27 0.04
N ARG A 303 10.20 20.00 0.21
CA ARG A 303 11.47 19.45 -0.28
C ARG A 303 11.56 19.43 -1.81
N ALA A 304 10.46 19.25 -2.49
CA ALA A 304 10.39 19.32 -3.96
C ALA A 304 10.32 20.77 -4.47
N GLY A 305 10.08 21.76 -3.61
CA GLY A 305 9.82 23.14 -4.01
C GLY A 305 8.46 23.32 -4.68
N TRP A 306 7.47 22.46 -4.36
CA TRP A 306 6.15 22.45 -4.98
C TRP A 306 5.05 22.89 -4.02
N LYS A 307 3.97 23.38 -4.59
CA LYS A 307 2.69 23.63 -3.90
C LYS A 307 1.70 22.49 -4.20
N ALA A 308 0.68 22.33 -3.38
CA ALA A 308 -0.36 21.33 -3.62
C ALA A 308 -1.08 21.52 -4.97
N GLN A 309 -1.20 22.77 -5.42
CA GLN A 309 -1.83 23.14 -6.69
C GLN A 309 -1.01 22.73 -7.92
N ASP A 310 0.30 22.52 -7.76
CA ASP A 310 1.20 22.09 -8.86
C ASP A 310 1.02 20.62 -9.23
N LEU A 311 0.33 19.84 -8.38
CA LEU A 311 0.12 18.42 -8.59
C LEU A 311 -0.91 18.16 -9.68
N ASP A 312 -0.61 17.21 -10.55
CA ASP A 312 -1.50 16.73 -11.62
C ASP A 312 -2.30 15.51 -11.17
N LEU A 313 -1.69 14.62 -10.37
CA LEU A 313 -2.31 13.39 -9.87
C LEU A 313 -1.88 13.11 -8.44
N LEU A 314 -2.82 12.59 -7.66
CA LEU A 314 -2.61 12.25 -6.26
C LEU A 314 -3.19 10.84 -5.98
N GLU A 315 -2.38 9.99 -5.36
CA GLU A 315 -2.82 8.71 -4.80
C GLU A 315 -2.69 8.78 -3.28
N ILE A 316 -3.80 9.02 -2.61
CA ILE A 316 -3.90 9.15 -1.15
C ILE A 316 -4.64 7.94 -0.61
N ASN A 317 -3.98 7.15 0.22
CA ASN A 317 -4.58 5.92 0.70
C ASN A 317 -5.85 6.19 1.52
N GLU A 318 -6.93 5.50 1.17
CA GLU A 318 -8.22 5.59 1.85
C GLU A 318 -8.33 4.48 2.91
N ALA A 319 -7.58 4.61 4.01
CA ALA A 319 -7.74 3.66 5.11
C ALA A 319 -9.17 3.73 5.69
N PHE A 320 -9.70 4.96 5.80
CA PHE A 320 -11.07 5.27 6.18
C PHE A 320 -11.54 6.49 5.38
N ALA A 321 -12.82 6.55 5.00
CA ALA A 321 -13.38 7.72 4.32
C ALA A 321 -13.31 8.98 5.19
N ALA A 322 -13.54 8.86 6.51
CA ALA A 322 -13.37 9.95 7.46
C ALA A 322 -12.00 10.60 7.37
N GLN A 323 -10.96 9.77 7.36
CA GLN A 323 -9.57 10.21 7.21
C GLN A 323 -9.31 10.86 5.85
N ALA A 324 -9.77 10.23 4.76
CA ALA A 324 -9.55 10.74 3.40
C ALA A 324 -10.23 12.11 3.19
N CYS A 325 -11.46 12.28 3.66
CA CYS A 325 -12.15 13.58 3.65
C CYS A 325 -11.39 14.65 4.42
N ALA A 326 -10.94 14.34 5.65
CA ALA A 326 -10.23 15.28 6.50
C ALA A 326 -8.87 15.69 5.89
N VAL A 327 -8.12 14.74 5.32
CA VAL A 327 -6.84 15.01 4.65
C VAL A 327 -7.05 15.88 3.41
N ASN A 328 -8.03 15.55 2.56
CA ASN A 328 -8.35 16.33 1.37
C ASN A 328 -8.70 17.79 1.73
N SER A 329 -9.51 17.98 2.75
CA SER A 329 -9.88 19.31 3.26
C SER A 329 -8.67 20.07 3.82
N ALA A 330 -7.84 19.43 4.65
CA ALA A 330 -6.69 20.05 5.29
C ALA A 330 -5.61 20.47 4.29
N MET A 331 -5.42 19.70 3.23
CA MET A 331 -4.40 19.97 2.19
C MET A 331 -4.88 20.96 1.12
N GLY A 332 -6.19 21.16 0.97
CA GLY A 332 -6.75 22.09 -0.02
C GLY A 332 -6.39 21.77 -1.48
N TRP A 333 -6.09 20.53 -1.79
CA TRP A 333 -5.81 20.12 -3.17
C TRP A 333 -7.10 19.84 -3.96
N ASP A 334 -6.96 19.77 -5.28
CA ASP A 334 -8.07 19.46 -6.17
C ASP A 334 -8.46 17.98 -6.05
N THR A 335 -9.60 17.71 -5.45
CA THR A 335 -10.10 16.34 -5.22
C THR A 335 -10.45 15.60 -6.51
N SER A 336 -10.63 16.31 -7.64
CA SER A 336 -10.84 15.67 -8.94
C SER A 336 -9.60 14.95 -9.45
N LYS A 337 -8.43 15.29 -8.91
CA LYS A 337 -7.13 14.68 -9.21
C LYS A 337 -6.76 13.56 -8.22
N VAL A 338 -7.55 13.36 -7.16
CA VAL A 338 -7.28 12.37 -6.11
C VAL A 338 -7.94 11.05 -6.45
N ASN A 339 -7.16 9.97 -6.39
CA ASN A 339 -7.63 8.59 -6.57
C ASN A 339 -8.56 8.47 -7.78
N VAL A 340 -8.09 8.92 -8.93
CA VAL A 340 -8.90 9.04 -10.15
C VAL A 340 -9.42 7.72 -10.69
N ASN A 341 -8.84 6.62 -10.25
CA ASN A 341 -9.22 5.24 -10.55
C ASN A 341 -9.79 4.50 -9.32
N GLY A 342 -10.28 5.23 -8.31
CA GLY A 342 -10.69 4.68 -7.03
C GLY A 342 -9.51 4.45 -6.08
N GLY A 343 -9.79 4.33 -4.79
CA GLY A 343 -8.79 4.14 -3.74
C GLY A 343 -9.00 2.86 -2.93
N ALA A 344 -8.41 2.81 -1.74
CA ALA A 344 -8.35 1.58 -0.94
C ALA A 344 -9.71 1.09 -0.42
N ILE A 345 -10.71 1.94 -0.31
CA ILE A 345 -12.08 1.53 0.05
C ILE A 345 -12.64 0.59 -1.02
N ALA A 346 -12.28 0.78 -2.29
CA ALA A 346 -12.74 -0.04 -3.38
C ALA A 346 -11.73 -1.13 -3.78
N ILE A 347 -10.44 -0.77 -3.93
CA ILE A 347 -9.40 -1.68 -4.43
C ILE A 347 -8.91 -2.59 -3.30
N GLY A 348 -8.82 -2.08 -2.08
CA GLY A 348 -8.32 -2.80 -0.91
C GLY A 348 -7.03 -2.25 -0.32
N HIS A 349 -6.72 -2.71 0.92
CA HIS A 349 -5.60 -2.21 1.72
C HIS A 349 -4.75 -3.35 2.32
N PRO A 350 -3.98 -4.10 1.50
CA PRO A 350 -2.98 -5.04 2.00
C PRO A 350 -1.85 -4.25 2.67
N ILE A 351 -1.90 -4.11 4.01
CA ILE A 351 -1.21 -3.04 4.77
C ILE A 351 0.28 -2.90 4.42
N GLY A 352 1.05 -3.97 4.41
CA GLY A 352 2.48 -3.92 4.09
C GLY A 352 2.79 -3.60 2.62
N ALA A 353 1.85 -3.88 1.70
CA ALA A 353 2.00 -3.63 0.28
C ALA A 353 1.45 -2.28 -0.18
N SER A 354 0.50 -1.71 0.56
CA SER A 354 -0.33 -0.59 0.12
C SER A 354 0.45 0.64 -0.34
N GLY A 355 1.54 0.98 0.34
CA GLY A 355 2.35 2.13 -0.04
C GLY A 355 2.95 2.02 -1.44
N CYS A 356 3.45 0.84 -1.81
CA CYS A 356 3.93 0.59 -3.16
C CYS A 356 2.76 0.37 -4.14
N ARG A 357 1.63 -0.22 -3.70
CA ARG A 357 0.43 -0.40 -4.53
C ARG A 357 -0.07 0.94 -5.07
N ILE A 358 -0.25 1.95 -4.22
CA ILE A 358 -0.70 3.27 -4.66
C ILE A 358 0.35 3.97 -5.55
N LEU A 359 1.64 3.78 -5.26
CA LEU A 359 2.72 4.32 -6.08
C LEU A 359 2.70 3.72 -7.50
N VAL A 360 2.48 2.41 -7.63
CA VAL A 360 2.37 1.73 -8.94
C VAL A 360 1.18 2.28 -9.73
N THR A 361 0.01 2.44 -9.09
CA THR A 361 -1.17 3.02 -9.75
C THR A 361 -0.91 4.47 -10.19
N LEU A 362 -0.27 5.29 -9.33
CA LEU A 362 0.12 6.65 -9.67
C LEU A 362 1.04 6.69 -10.89
N LEU A 363 2.10 5.88 -10.92
CA LEU A 363 3.06 5.80 -12.03
C LEU A 363 2.37 5.48 -13.35
N HIS A 364 1.56 4.44 -13.38
CA HIS A 364 0.85 4.02 -14.59
C HIS A 364 -0.15 5.07 -15.07
N GLU A 365 -0.86 5.73 -14.15
CA GLU A 365 -1.80 6.80 -14.53
C GLU A 365 -1.08 8.07 -14.99
N MET A 366 0.07 8.43 -14.37
CA MET A 366 0.91 9.53 -14.84
C MET A 366 1.41 9.28 -16.26
N VAL A 367 1.84 8.06 -16.57
CA VAL A 367 2.26 7.67 -17.92
C VAL A 367 1.09 7.80 -18.91
N ARG A 368 -0.08 7.30 -18.56
CA ARG A 368 -1.27 7.28 -19.43
C ARG A 368 -1.78 8.68 -19.77
N ARG A 369 -1.73 9.62 -18.82
CA ARG A 369 -2.20 10.99 -18.98
C ARG A 369 -1.12 11.98 -19.38
N ASP A 370 0.13 11.57 -19.48
CA ASP A 370 1.30 12.43 -19.59
C ASP A 370 1.38 13.48 -18.47
N ALA A 371 0.89 13.10 -17.26
CA ALA A 371 0.95 13.94 -16.08
C ALA A 371 2.40 14.12 -15.62
N LYS A 372 2.75 15.33 -15.16
CA LYS A 372 4.15 15.71 -14.85
C LYS A 372 4.48 15.59 -13.37
N LYS A 373 3.57 15.96 -12.49
CA LYS A 373 3.79 15.98 -11.04
C LYS A 373 2.75 15.13 -10.30
N GLY A 374 3.22 14.19 -9.52
CA GLY A 374 2.35 13.31 -8.73
C GLY A 374 2.83 13.12 -7.31
N ILE A 375 1.93 12.74 -6.41
CA ILE A 375 2.22 12.39 -5.02
C ILE A 375 1.48 11.12 -4.61
N ALA A 376 2.18 10.23 -3.91
CA ALA A 376 1.61 9.10 -3.18
C ALA A 376 1.77 9.34 -1.69
N SER A 377 0.70 9.17 -0.88
CA SER A 377 0.78 9.38 0.57
C SER A 377 -0.17 8.46 1.33
N LEU A 378 0.26 8.05 2.54
CA LEU A 378 -0.50 7.19 3.45
C LEU A 378 -0.42 7.69 4.90
N CYS A 379 -1.51 7.48 5.63
CA CYS A 379 -1.49 7.44 7.09
C CYS A 379 -0.90 6.10 7.54
N ILE A 380 -0.35 6.11 8.74
CA ILE A 380 0.34 4.95 9.34
C ILE A 380 -0.15 4.81 10.78
N GLY A 381 -0.57 3.60 11.15
CA GLY A 381 -0.89 3.25 12.54
C GLY A 381 0.23 3.62 13.49
N GLY A 382 -0.12 4.06 14.72
CA GLY A 382 0.85 4.59 15.68
C GLY A 382 1.15 6.08 15.53
N GLY A 383 0.39 6.80 14.68
CA GLY A 383 0.52 8.26 14.56
C GLY A 383 1.67 8.70 13.65
N MET A 384 1.68 8.22 12.43
CA MET A 384 2.69 8.60 11.42
C MET A 384 2.06 8.82 10.05
N GLY A 385 2.83 9.41 9.14
CA GLY A 385 2.51 9.52 7.73
C GLY A 385 3.75 9.42 6.85
N VAL A 386 3.55 9.02 5.61
CA VAL A 386 4.60 8.92 4.59
C VAL A 386 4.10 9.50 3.28
N ALA A 387 4.96 10.21 2.56
CA ALA A 387 4.67 10.76 1.25
C ALA A 387 5.90 10.67 0.33
N LEU A 388 5.66 10.47 -0.97
CA LEU A 388 6.68 10.47 -2.01
C LEU A 388 6.13 11.19 -3.24
N THR A 389 6.92 12.14 -3.77
CA THR A 389 6.59 12.92 -4.98
C THR A 389 7.33 12.40 -6.19
N LEU A 390 6.66 12.40 -7.32
CA LEU A 390 7.17 11.94 -8.62
C LEU A 390 7.12 13.07 -9.65
N GLU A 391 8.10 13.09 -10.55
CA GLU A 391 8.16 14.00 -11.69
C GLU A 391 8.47 13.25 -13.00
N ARG A 392 7.82 13.69 -14.12
CA ARG A 392 8.01 13.12 -15.48
C ARG A 392 8.35 14.21 -16.50
#